data_02054c6a2e0c461259ff0fe116804505
#
_entry.id   02054c6a2e0c461259ff0fe116804505
#
_cell.length_a   1.000
_cell.length_b   1.000
_cell.length_c   1.000
_cell.angle_alpha   90.00
_cell.angle_beta   90.00
_cell.angle_gamma   90.00
#
_symmetry.space_group_name_H-M   'P 1'
#
loop_
_entity.id
_entity.type
_entity.pdbx_description
1 polymer ?
#
loop_
_entity_poly.entity_id
_entity_poly.type
_entity_poly.pdbx_seq_one_letter_code
_entity_poly.pdbx_strand_id
1 'polypeptide(L)'
;MLAAISGSYVIPAMYSLSPNPHSTPFQDKVFEDTYDTVLMAIGRRALTEETAVSNAGVKVIPENAKIDSDNEQTNIPNVFAVGDVLHEKPELTPVAVQAGKLLAARLYGNGTTQMDYQNVATTVFTPLEYGCVGLSEEKAEELYGADNLEIYHAYYKPTEFFIPQRNPQRCYLKVVCERAAPQKVLGMHFIGPNAGEVIQGYAAAVKCGLTFETLESTVGIHPTLAEEFTRVTITKRSGEDPTPQSCCS
;
A
#
# COMPACT_ATOMS: atom_id res chain seq x y z
N MET A 1 11.83 -7.97 6.79
CA MET A 1 11.67 -8.21 8.24
C MET A 1 12.45 -9.46 8.61
N LEU A 2 13.46 -9.34 9.48
CA LEU A 2 14.24 -10.48 9.99
C LEU A 2 13.73 -10.79 11.41
N ALA A 3 13.26 -11.98 11.64
CA ALA A 3 12.96 -12.48 12.98
C ALA A 3 13.87 -13.70 13.26
N ALA A 4 14.50 -13.77 14.42
CA ALA A 4 15.56 -14.74 14.70
C ALA A 4 15.15 -15.80 15.70
N ILE A 5 15.55 -17.02 15.45
CA ILE A 5 15.33 -18.23 16.25
C ILE A 5 16.58 -19.15 16.15
N SER A 6 17.22 -19.59 17.22
CA SER A 6 18.40 -20.50 17.51
C SER A 6 19.56 -20.84 16.52
N GLY A 7 20.74 -20.38 16.85
CA GLY A 7 22.06 -20.70 16.25
C GLY A 7 22.98 -19.49 16.16
N SER A 8 24.29 -19.69 16.22
CA SER A 8 25.23 -18.57 16.01
C SER A 8 25.33 -18.27 14.51
N TYR A 9 24.72 -17.21 14.05
CA TYR A 9 24.81 -16.76 12.66
C TYR A 9 25.29 -15.30 12.62
N VAL A 10 26.32 -15.05 11.83
CA VAL A 10 26.73 -13.70 11.44
C VAL A 10 25.91 -13.32 10.23
N ILE A 11 25.04 -12.31 10.36
CA ILE A 11 24.26 -11.78 9.26
C ILE A 11 24.87 -10.44 8.88
N PRO A 12 25.62 -10.35 7.77
CA PRO A 12 25.98 -9.05 7.25
C PRO A 12 24.70 -8.33 6.84
N ALA A 13 24.43 -7.17 7.45
CA ALA A 13 23.31 -6.31 7.08
C ALA A 13 23.62 -5.61 5.74
N MET A 14 23.79 -6.38 4.67
CA MET A 14 23.86 -5.90 3.30
C MET A 14 22.50 -6.06 2.65
N TYR A 15 21.52 -5.26 3.06
CA TYR A 15 20.34 -5.03 2.25
C TYR A 15 20.23 -3.53 1.99
N SER A 16 20.80 -3.12 0.86
CA SER A 16 20.37 -1.93 0.16
C SER A 16 18.93 -2.15 -0.27
N LEU A 17 17.99 -1.72 0.54
CA LEU A 17 16.68 -1.38 0.04
C LEU A 17 16.93 -0.27 -0.98
N SER A 18 16.43 -0.42 -2.20
CA SER A 18 16.39 0.51 -3.34
C SER A 18 16.95 1.92 -3.06
N PRO A 19 17.67 2.56 -3.97
CA PRO A 19 18.23 3.88 -3.77
C PRO A 19 17.12 4.95 -3.70
N ASN A 20 16.45 5.04 -2.56
CA ASN A 20 15.61 6.17 -2.21
C ASN A 20 16.53 7.23 -1.59
N PRO A 21 16.67 8.43 -2.16
CA PRO A 21 17.53 9.50 -1.63
C PRO A 21 17.11 9.99 -0.23
N HIS A 22 16.00 9.52 0.30
CA HIS A 22 15.50 9.82 1.66
C HIS A 22 15.65 8.66 2.65
N SER A 23 16.36 7.57 2.29
CA SER A 23 16.64 6.50 3.25
C SER A 23 17.64 6.97 4.29
N THR A 24 17.25 6.91 5.57
CA THR A 24 18.15 7.13 6.72
C THR A 24 19.34 6.19 6.64
N PRO A 25 20.54 6.62 7.07
CA PRO A 25 21.78 5.86 6.90
C PRO A 25 21.85 4.67 7.86
N PHE A 26 21.16 3.58 7.52
CA PHE A 26 21.46 2.23 8.01
C PHE A 26 22.48 1.52 7.11
N GLN A 27 23.02 2.23 6.14
CA GLN A 27 24.07 1.74 5.26
C GLN A 27 25.35 1.51 6.10
N ASP A 28 25.91 0.33 5.98
CA ASP A 28 27.23 -0.08 6.48
C ASP A 28 27.38 -0.44 7.96
N LYS A 29 26.30 -0.63 8.74
CA LYS A 29 26.42 -1.21 10.06
C LYS A 29 26.25 -2.74 10.00
N VAL A 30 27.31 -3.47 10.27
CA VAL A 30 27.26 -4.91 10.54
C VAL A 30 26.80 -5.08 11.99
N PHE A 31 25.69 -5.78 12.17
CA PHE A 31 25.21 -6.18 13.50
C PHE A 31 25.54 -7.67 13.68
N GLU A 32 26.28 -7.99 14.71
CA GLU A 32 26.58 -9.35 15.11
C GLU A 32 25.89 -9.64 16.43
N ASP A 33 25.11 -10.71 16.47
CA ASP A 33 24.47 -11.17 17.70
C ASP A 33 24.22 -12.68 17.59
N THR A 34 23.93 -13.32 18.73
CA THR A 34 23.63 -14.75 18.79
C THR A 34 22.14 -14.95 18.93
N TYR A 35 21.56 -15.71 18.01
CA TYR A 35 20.13 -15.93 17.94
C TYR A 35 19.82 -17.42 18.02
N ASP A 36 18.69 -17.75 18.63
CA ASP A 36 18.19 -19.12 18.70
C ASP A 36 17.64 -19.64 17.37
N THR A 37 17.09 -18.83 16.49
CA THR A 37 16.67 -19.16 15.09
C THR A 37 16.66 -17.91 14.22
N VAL A 38 16.88 -18.03 12.92
CA VAL A 38 16.76 -16.92 11.96
C VAL A 38 15.69 -17.22 10.93
N LEU A 39 14.66 -16.37 10.86
CA LEU A 39 13.63 -16.41 9.82
C LEU A 39 14.00 -15.47 8.69
N MET A 40 14.27 -16.01 7.51
CA MET A 40 14.53 -15.24 6.29
C MET A 40 13.22 -14.88 5.60
N ALA A 41 12.72 -13.66 5.84
CA ALA A 41 11.50 -13.11 5.23
C ALA A 41 11.85 -11.90 4.35
N ILE A 42 12.75 -12.11 3.36
CA ILE A 42 13.44 -11.07 2.60
C ILE A 42 12.92 -10.89 1.17
N GLY A 43 11.75 -11.42 0.86
CA GLY A 43 11.11 -11.31 -0.44
C GLY A 43 10.98 -12.64 -1.17
N ARG A 44 10.52 -12.58 -2.42
CA ARG A 44 10.26 -13.72 -3.29
C ARG A 44 10.72 -13.41 -4.71
N ARG A 45 11.14 -14.44 -5.44
CA ARG A 45 11.42 -14.40 -6.87
C ARG A 45 10.48 -15.38 -7.59
N ALA A 46 10.00 -15.00 -8.77
CA ALA A 46 9.24 -15.92 -9.61
C ALA A 46 10.14 -17.05 -10.14
N LEU A 47 9.64 -18.29 -10.21
CA LEU A 47 10.34 -19.46 -10.74
C LEU A 47 9.86 -19.83 -12.15
N THR A 48 9.74 -18.84 -13.03
CA THR A 48 9.24 -18.99 -14.40
C THR A 48 10.18 -19.85 -15.28
N GLU A 49 11.45 -19.91 -14.93
CA GLU A 49 12.45 -20.77 -15.58
C GLU A 49 12.08 -22.26 -15.44
N GLU A 50 11.58 -22.67 -14.27
CA GLU A 50 11.19 -24.05 -13.99
C GLU A 50 9.94 -24.49 -14.78
N THR A 51 9.08 -23.53 -15.13
CA THR A 51 7.88 -23.78 -15.94
C THR A 51 8.14 -23.72 -17.44
N ALA A 52 9.36 -23.32 -17.83
CA ALA A 52 9.82 -23.19 -19.20
C ALA A 52 8.87 -22.37 -20.11
N VAL A 53 8.21 -21.34 -19.57
CA VAL A 53 7.25 -20.49 -20.31
C VAL A 53 7.90 -19.78 -21.51
N SER A 54 9.19 -19.54 -21.46
CA SER A 54 9.98 -19.00 -22.57
C SER A 54 9.97 -19.89 -23.81
N ASN A 55 9.81 -21.21 -23.66
CA ASN A 55 9.69 -22.13 -24.80
C ASN A 55 8.38 -21.89 -25.58
N ALA A 56 7.36 -21.36 -24.94
CA ALA A 56 6.12 -20.91 -25.59
C ALA A 56 6.21 -19.48 -26.15
N GLY A 57 7.39 -18.83 -26.05
CA GLY A 57 7.60 -17.46 -26.49
C GLY A 57 7.11 -16.38 -25.53
N VAL A 58 6.73 -16.75 -24.32
CA VAL A 58 6.30 -15.78 -23.29
C VAL A 58 7.51 -14.96 -22.84
N LYS A 59 7.37 -13.64 -22.85
CA LYS A 59 8.40 -12.71 -22.37
C LYS A 59 8.44 -12.70 -20.85
N VAL A 60 9.63 -12.92 -20.31
CA VAL A 60 9.93 -12.88 -18.88
C VAL A 60 10.84 -11.68 -18.63
N ILE A 61 10.54 -10.91 -17.60
CA ILE A 61 11.36 -9.76 -17.16
C ILE A 61 12.64 -10.28 -16.51
N PRO A 62 13.83 -9.96 -17.04
CA PRO A 62 15.08 -10.55 -16.57
C PRO A 62 15.39 -10.27 -15.09
N GLU A 63 15.04 -9.08 -14.61
CA GLU A 63 15.39 -8.58 -13.29
C GLU A 63 14.71 -9.35 -12.15
N ASN A 64 13.49 -9.84 -12.36
CA ASN A 64 12.68 -10.48 -11.32
C ASN A 64 12.02 -11.79 -11.74
N ALA A 65 12.27 -12.24 -12.96
CA ALA A 65 11.69 -13.44 -13.57
C ALA A 65 10.15 -13.43 -13.65
N LYS A 66 9.52 -12.26 -13.61
CA LYS A 66 8.07 -12.08 -13.72
C LYS A 66 7.62 -11.92 -15.16
N ILE A 67 6.32 -12.07 -15.37
CA ILE A 67 5.68 -11.99 -16.68
C ILE A 67 4.98 -10.64 -16.81
N ASP A 68 5.29 -9.92 -17.89
CA ASP A 68 4.53 -8.72 -18.26
C ASP A 68 3.21 -9.11 -18.93
N SER A 69 2.15 -8.35 -18.66
CA SER A 69 0.82 -8.64 -19.20
C SER A 69 -0.03 -7.38 -19.33
N ASP A 70 -0.87 -7.39 -20.35
CA ASP A 70 -1.98 -6.45 -20.48
C ASP A 70 -3.30 -7.17 -20.17
N ASN A 71 -3.98 -6.74 -19.09
CA ASN A 71 -5.23 -7.36 -18.62
C ASN A 71 -5.15 -8.90 -18.50
N GLU A 72 -4.09 -9.37 -17.83
CA GLU A 72 -3.71 -10.77 -17.62
C GLU A 72 -3.23 -11.51 -18.89
N GLN A 73 -3.37 -10.95 -20.08
CA GLN A 73 -2.87 -11.56 -21.31
C GLN A 73 -1.38 -11.26 -21.48
N THR A 74 -0.59 -12.30 -21.74
CA THR A 74 0.83 -12.16 -22.06
C THR A 74 1.02 -11.68 -23.52
N ASN A 75 2.28 -11.54 -23.94
CA ASN A 75 2.59 -11.28 -25.35
C ASN A 75 2.14 -12.42 -26.31
N ILE A 76 1.75 -13.57 -25.80
CA ILE A 76 1.21 -14.69 -26.57
C ILE A 76 -0.32 -14.72 -26.40
N PRO A 77 -1.12 -14.60 -27.48
CA PRO A 77 -2.56 -14.35 -27.43
C PRO A 77 -3.40 -15.36 -26.62
N ASN A 78 -2.96 -16.59 -26.51
CA ASN A 78 -3.66 -17.67 -25.80
C ASN A 78 -3.00 -18.07 -24.47
N VAL A 79 -2.04 -17.27 -23.99
CA VAL A 79 -1.36 -17.48 -22.71
C VAL A 79 -1.65 -16.33 -21.78
N PHE A 80 -2.18 -16.65 -20.61
CA PHE A 80 -2.57 -15.69 -19.58
C PHE A 80 -1.78 -15.96 -18.29
N ALA A 81 -1.56 -14.91 -17.51
CA ALA A 81 -0.90 -14.99 -16.21
C ALA A 81 -1.71 -14.19 -15.17
N VAL A 82 -1.80 -14.71 -13.94
CA VAL A 82 -2.48 -14.06 -12.81
C VAL A 82 -1.67 -14.21 -11.53
N GLY A 83 -1.84 -13.29 -10.61
CA GLY A 83 -1.22 -13.34 -9.28
C GLY A 83 0.23 -12.88 -9.27
N ASP A 84 0.99 -13.39 -8.30
CA ASP A 84 2.33 -12.91 -7.93
C ASP A 84 3.39 -13.06 -9.03
N VAL A 85 3.12 -13.83 -10.05
CA VAL A 85 3.99 -13.99 -11.22
C VAL A 85 3.96 -12.76 -12.15
N LEU A 86 2.96 -11.88 -11.99
CA LEU A 86 2.84 -10.68 -12.81
C LEU A 86 3.82 -9.60 -12.38
N HIS A 87 4.41 -8.94 -13.37
CA HIS A 87 5.28 -7.79 -13.17
C HIS A 87 4.47 -6.56 -12.71
N GLU A 88 4.98 -5.82 -11.73
CA GLU A 88 4.39 -4.58 -11.20
C GLU A 88 2.91 -4.66 -10.77
N LYS A 89 2.44 -5.86 -10.40
CA LYS A 89 1.10 -6.02 -9.82
C LYS A 89 1.20 -6.35 -8.33
N PRO A 90 0.19 -5.98 -7.52
CA PRO A 90 0.18 -6.29 -6.09
C PRO A 90 0.25 -7.80 -5.82
N GLU A 91 1.21 -8.21 -5.00
CA GLU A 91 1.42 -9.62 -4.60
C GLU A 91 0.50 -9.96 -3.42
N LEU A 92 -0.79 -10.10 -3.70
CA LEU A 92 -1.83 -10.35 -2.70
C LEU A 92 -2.77 -11.46 -3.18
N THR A 93 -3.01 -12.45 -2.31
CA THR A 93 -3.94 -13.56 -2.61
C THR A 93 -5.32 -13.09 -3.08
N PRO A 94 -5.99 -12.10 -2.43
CA PRO A 94 -7.29 -11.61 -2.92
C PRO A 94 -7.23 -11.00 -4.32
N VAL A 95 -6.12 -10.36 -4.68
CA VAL A 95 -5.90 -9.80 -6.03
C VAL A 95 -5.82 -10.92 -7.05
N ALA A 96 -5.02 -11.96 -6.79
CA ALA A 96 -4.89 -13.11 -7.67
C ALA A 96 -6.24 -13.82 -7.89
N VAL A 97 -7.00 -14.02 -6.80
CA VAL A 97 -8.34 -14.65 -6.85
C VAL A 97 -9.30 -13.81 -7.68
N GLN A 98 -9.35 -12.50 -7.45
CA GLN A 98 -10.27 -11.63 -8.20
C GLN A 98 -9.88 -11.50 -9.69
N ALA A 99 -8.59 -11.35 -9.98
CA ALA A 99 -8.08 -11.33 -11.36
C ALA A 99 -8.44 -12.62 -12.10
N GLY A 100 -8.24 -13.78 -11.47
CA GLY A 100 -8.60 -15.08 -12.04
C GLY A 100 -10.10 -15.23 -12.32
N LYS A 101 -10.96 -14.77 -11.38
CA LYS A 101 -12.43 -14.78 -11.59
C LYS A 101 -12.85 -13.89 -12.75
N LEU A 102 -12.31 -12.67 -12.82
CA LEU A 102 -12.64 -11.73 -13.89
C LEU A 102 -12.11 -12.23 -15.24
N LEU A 103 -10.91 -12.81 -15.29
CA LEU A 103 -10.36 -13.42 -16.48
C LEU A 103 -11.25 -14.59 -16.98
N ALA A 104 -11.65 -15.49 -16.10
CA ALA A 104 -12.52 -16.60 -16.44
C ALA A 104 -13.87 -16.09 -16.97
N ALA A 105 -14.46 -15.06 -16.36
CA ALA A 105 -15.69 -14.45 -16.86
C ALA A 105 -15.52 -13.83 -18.25
N ARG A 106 -14.37 -13.20 -18.55
CA ARG A 106 -14.08 -12.65 -19.88
C ARG A 106 -13.88 -13.73 -20.95
N LEU A 107 -13.19 -14.82 -20.58
CA LEU A 107 -12.88 -15.88 -21.53
C LEU A 107 -14.08 -16.81 -21.84
N TYR A 108 -14.94 -17.04 -20.85
CA TYR A 108 -15.96 -18.10 -20.94
C TYR A 108 -17.39 -17.64 -20.61
N GLY A 109 -17.57 -16.39 -20.12
CA GLY A 109 -18.85 -15.93 -19.58
C GLY A 109 -19.36 -14.58 -20.09
N ASN A 110 -18.86 -14.09 -21.22
CA ASN A 110 -19.24 -12.78 -21.78
C ASN A 110 -19.02 -11.58 -20.82
N GLY A 111 -18.20 -11.72 -19.78
CA GLY A 111 -17.82 -10.63 -18.90
C GLY A 111 -16.92 -9.62 -19.63
N THR A 112 -17.02 -8.34 -19.24
CA THR A 112 -16.18 -7.25 -19.80
C THR A 112 -15.32 -6.57 -18.75
N THR A 113 -15.56 -6.86 -17.46
CA THR A 113 -14.86 -6.22 -16.35
C THR A 113 -13.42 -6.68 -16.29
N GLN A 114 -12.50 -5.72 -16.22
CA GLN A 114 -11.07 -5.93 -16.00
C GLN A 114 -10.71 -5.80 -14.52
N MET A 115 -9.55 -6.34 -14.14
CA MET A 115 -9.04 -6.16 -12.79
C MET A 115 -8.50 -4.74 -12.60
N ASP A 116 -8.97 -4.07 -11.55
CA ASP A 116 -8.42 -2.80 -11.09
C ASP A 116 -7.25 -3.08 -10.14
N TYR A 117 -6.04 -2.92 -10.62
CA TYR A 117 -4.82 -3.12 -9.85
C TYR A 117 -4.35 -1.86 -9.10
N GLN A 118 -4.94 -0.69 -9.36
CA GLN A 118 -4.51 0.58 -8.76
C GLN A 118 -5.20 0.84 -7.43
N ASN A 119 -6.51 0.60 -7.35
CA ASN A 119 -7.31 0.89 -6.15
C ASN A 119 -7.45 -0.35 -5.26
N VAL A 120 -6.34 -1.04 -5.02
CA VAL A 120 -6.27 -2.19 -4.12
C VAL A 120 -5.86 -1.72 -2.74
N ALA A 121 -6.74 -1.92 -1.76
CA ALA A 121 -6.39 -1.67 -0.36
C ALA A 121 -5.34 -2.69 0.11
N THR A 122 -4.36 -2.19 0.85
CA THR A 122 -3.32 -3.02 1.46
C THR A 122 -3.12 -2.66 2.92
N THR A 123 -2.65 -3.62 3.72
CA THR A 123 -2.30 -3.36 5.12
C THR A 123 -1.04 -4.14 5.50
N VAL A 124 -0.15 -3.47 6.22
CA VAL A 124 0.99 -4.08 6.91
C VAL A 124 0.61 -4.24 8.38
N PHE A 125 0.51 -5.49 8.84
CA PHE A 125 0.05 -5.86 10.19
C PHE A 125 1.20 -5.86 11.21
N THR A 126 1.91 -4.76 11.29
CA THR A 126 2.87 -4.49 12.37
C THR A 126 2.10 -4.14 13.65
N PRO A 127 2.74 -4.08 14.85
CA PRO A 127 2.03 -3.72 16.09
C PRO A 127 1.25 -2.41 16.03
N LEU A 128 1.74 -1.44 15.26
CA LEU A 128 0.96 -0.30 14.77
C LEU A 128 0.79 -0.51 13.28
N GLU A 129 -0.43 -0.75 12.84
CA GLU A 129 -0.74 -1.12 11.46
C GLU A 129 -0.57 0.08 10.50
N TYR A 130 -0.23 -0.22 9.26
CA TYR A 130 -0.27 0.75 8.16
C TYR A 130 -1.18 0.24 7.06
N GLY A 131 -2.28 0.95 6.82
CA GLY A 131 -3.21 0.69 5.73
C GLY A 131 -3.15 1.79 4.67
N CYS A 132 -3.31 1.41 3.41
CA CYS A 132 -3.41 2.39 2.32
C CYS A 132 -4.27 1.88 1.16
N VAL A 133 -4.75 2.82 0.34
CA VAL A 133 -5.40 2.58 -0.94
C VAL A 133 -5.06 3.71 -1.91
N GLY A 134 -4.90 3.39 -3.19
CA GLY A 134 -4.55 4.34 -4.24
C GLY A 134 -3.06 4.70 -4.28
N LEU A 135 -2.74 5.91 -4.72
CA LEU A 135 -1.37 6.34 -4.96
C LEU A 135 -0.65 6.79 -3.69
N SER A 136 0.64 6.50 -3.58
CA SER A 136 1.50 7.20 -2.63
C SER A 136 1.68 8.66 -3.07
N GLU A 137 2.12 9.51 -2.15
CA GLU A 137 2.40 10.92 -2.42
C GLU A 137 3.46 11.05 -3.53
N GLU A 138 4.54 10.30 -3.43
CA GLU A 138 5.64 10.29 -4.39
C GLU A 138 5.16 9.85 -5.79
N LYS A 139 4.32 8.82 -5.86
CA LYS A 139 3.77 8.37 -7.14
C LYS A 139 2.76 9.35 -7.72
N ALA A 140 1.98 10.01 -6.89
CA ALA A 140 1.09 11.08 -7.32
C ALA A 140 1.87 12.29 -7.83
N GLU A 141 2.96 12.69 -7.18
CA GLU A 141 3.84 13.76 -7.64
C GLU A 141 4.48 13.43 -9.01
N GLU A 142 4.93 12.19 -9.20
CA GLU A 142 5.48 11.74 -10.48
C GLU A 142 4.45 11.83 -11.62
N LEU A 143 3.19 11.45 -11.34
CA LEU A 143 2.15 11.37 -12.38
C LEU A 143 1.43 12.70 -12.65
N TYR A 144 1.22 13.51 -11.62
CA TYR A 144 0.39 14.73 -11.68
C TYR A 144 1.20 16.01 -11.52
N GLY A 145 2.42 15.93 -10.96
CA GLY A 145 3.23 17.08 -10.55
C GLY A 145 2.78 17.66 -9.20
N ALA A 146 3.73 18.03 -8.35
CA ALA A 146 3.49 18.49 -6.97
C ALA A 146 2.55 19.72 -6.88
N ASP A 147 2.59 20.61 -7.88
CA ASP A 147 1.74 21.81 -7.90
C ASP A 147 0.26 21.50 -8.15
N ASN A 148 -0.06 20.35 -8.73
CA ASN A 148 -1.42 19.90 -9.02
C ASN A 148 -2.01 19.03 -7.92
N LEU A 149 -1.28 18.83 -6.82
CA LEU A 149 -1.71 18.03 -5.67
C LEU A 149 -2.01 18.91 -4.46
N GLU A 150 -2.96 18.43 -3.65
CA GLU A 150 -3.18 18.90 -2.29
C GLU A 150 -3.12 17.71 -1.34
N ILE A 151 -2.28 17.82 -0.30
CA ILE A 151 -2.01 16.74 0.64
C ILE A 151 -2.55 17.13 1.99
N TYR A 152 -3.67 16.55 2.36
CA TYR A 152 -4.26 16.70 3.69
C TYR A 152 -3.64 15.69 4.65
N HIS A 153 -3.37 16.12 5.90
CA HIS A 153 -2.76 15.22 6.87
C HIS A 153 -3.07 15.63 8.32
N ALA A 154 -3.06 14.64 9.20
CA ALA A 154 -3.20 14.86 10.63
C ALA A 154 -2.52 13.77 11.45
N TYR A 155 -1.98 14.14 12.62
CA TYR A 155 -1.78 13.20 13.71
C TYR A 155 -3.08 13.06 14.48
N TYR A 156 -3.30 11.93 15.11
CA TYR A 156 -4.50 11.69 15.89
C TYR A 156 -4.21 10.77 17.09
N LYS A 157 -5.07 10.80 18.11
CA LYS A 157 -4.97 9.91 19.25
C LYS A 157 -6.12 8.89 19.22
N PRO A 158 -5.83 7.60 18.99
CA PRO A 158 -6.85 6.56 19.01
C PRO A 158 -7.61 6.53 20.32
N THR A 159 -8.93 6.36 20.28
CA THR A 159 -9.79 6.29 21.47
C THR A 159 -9.33 5.20 22.44
N GLU A 160 -8.92 4.05 21.92
CA GLU A 160 -8.40 2.94 22.72
C GLU A 160 -7.05 3.23 23.40
N PHE A 161 -6.40 4.35 23.10
CA PHE A 161 -5.14 4.75 23.74
C PHE A 161 -5.35 5.60 24.99
N PHE A 162 -6.55 6.15 25.24
CA PHE A 162 -6.79 7.05 26.35
C PHE A 162 -6.67 6.36 27.70
N ILE A 163 -7.30 5.22 27.90
CA ILE A 163 -7.27 4.50 29.19
C ILE A 163 -5.89 3.88 29.46
N PRO A 164 -5.29 3.10 28.54
CA PRO A 164 -3.97 2.51 28.77
C PRO A 164 -2.82 3.51 28.61
N GLN A 165 -3.11 4.77 28.31
CA GLN A 165 -2.11 5.85 28.14
C GLN A 165 -1.01 5.48 27.11
N ARG A 166 -1.38 4.83 26.00
CA ARG A 166 -0.45 4.48 24.93
C ARG A 166 0.01 5.74 24.20
N ASN A 167 1.25 5.71 23.71
CA ASN A 167 1.83 6.82 22.96
C ASN A 167 1.23 6.92 21.55
N PRO A 168 0.54 8.02 21.18
CA PRO A 168 -0.08 8.21 19.88
C PRO A 168 0.85 8.88 18.84
N GLN A 169 2.08 9.23 19.17
CA GLN A 169 2.98 10.05 18.33
C GLN A 169 3.20 9.53 16.91
N ARG A 170 2.85 8.28 16.64
CA ARG A 170 2.99 7.66 15.32
C ARG A 170 1.65 7.37 14.65
N CYS A 171 0.53 7.71 15.30
CA CYS A 171 -0.78 7.60 14.68
C CYS A 171 -0.99 8.80 13.75
N TYR A 172 -1.09 8.51 12.46
CA TYR A 172 -1.05 9.53 11.42
C TYR A 172 -1.91 9.11 10.23
N LEU A 173 -2.55 10.07 9.62
CA LEU A 173 -3.29 9.87 8.38
C LEU A 173 -2.90 10.90 7.31
N LYS A 174 -3.10 10.51 6.06
CA LYS A 174 -2.84 11.36 4.90
C LYS A 174 -3.84 11.06 3.80
N VAL A 175 -4.35 12.11 3.16
CA VAL A 175 -5.19 12.05 1.97
C VAL A 175 -4.49 12.81 0.85
N VAL A 176 -4.23 12.13 -0.26
CA VAL A 176 -3.61 12.68 -1.46
C VAL A 176 -4.71 13.00 -2.45
N CYS A 177 -4.87 14.27 -2.82
CA CYS A 177 -5.92 14.74 -3.70
C CYS A 177 -5.36 15.47 -4.92
N GLU A 178 -6.12 15.47 -6.02
CA GLU A 178 -5.95 16.49 -7.04
C GLU A 178 -6.25 17.87 -6.43
N ARG A 179 -5.47 18.89 -6.80
CA ARG A 179 -5.68 20.24 -6.28
C ARG A 179 -6.89 20.96 -6.92
N ALA A 180 -7.16 20.64 -8.17
CA ALA A 180 -8.31 21.19 -8.88
C ALA A 180 -9.63 20.61 -8.34
N ALA A 181 -10.65 21.46 -8.22
CA ALA A 181 -11.99 21.02 -7.85
C ALA A 181 -12.51 19.97 -8.86
N PRO A 182 -13.19 18.91 -8.40
CA PRO A 182 -13.73 18.68 -7.05
C PRO A 182 -12.73 17.97 -6.10
N GLN A 183 -11.43 18.12 -6.28
CA GLN A 183 -10.37 17.50 -5.46
C GLN A 183 -10.52 16.00 -5.33
N LYS A 184 -10.42 15.29 -6.46
CA LYS A 184 -10.50 13.83 -6.48
C LYS A 184 -9.43 13.21 -5.58
N VAL A 185 -9.85 12.29 -4.72
CA VAL A 185 -8.94 11.53 -3.86
C VAL A 185 -8.19 10.50 -4.72
N LEU A 186 -6.88 10.62 -4.73
CA LEU A 186 -5.94 9.75 -5.45
C LEU A 186 -5.36 8.66 -4.56
N GLY A 187 -5.24 8.93 -3.25
CA GLY A 187 -4.71 7.98 -2.29
C GLY A 187 -5.09 8.33 -0.85
N MET A 188 -5.22 7.30 -0.03
CA MET A 188 -5.46 7.42 1.41
C MET A 188 -4.51 6.51 2.17
N HIS A 189 -3.94 7.04 3.25
CA HIS A 189 -2.92 6.37 4.06
C HIS A 189 -3.25 6.54 5.52
N PHE A 190 -3.11 5.48 6.30
CA PHE A 190 -3.47 5.46 7.69
C PHE A 190 -2.49 4.62 8.51
N ILE A 191 -1.89 5.21 9.53
CA ILE A 191 -1.04 4.52 10.51
C ILE A 191 -1.73 4.57 11.85
N GLY A 192 -2.10 3.42 12.37
CA GLY A 192 -2.80 3.31 13.65
C GLY A 192 -3.36 1.93 13.89
N PRO A 193 -4.02 1.71 15.02
CA PRO A 193 -4.72 0.46 15.25
C PRO A 193 -5.89 0.31 14.27
N ASN A 194 -6.20 -0.92 13.91
CA ASN A 194 -7.30 -1.27 13.01
C ASN A 194 -7.23 -0.62 11.60
N ALA A 195 -6.02 -0.30 11.12
CA ALA A 195 -5.85 0.38 9.84
C ALA A 195 -6.44 -0.42 8.67
N GLY A 196 -6.35 -1.74 8.72
CA GLY A 196 -6.96 -2.62 7.73
C GLY A 196 -8.47 -2.46 7.62
N GLU A 197 -9.16 -2.44 8.75
CA GLU A 197 -10.62 -2.28 8.80
C GLU A 197 -11.06 -0.89 8.32
N VAL A 198 -10.32 0.16 8.69
CA VAL A 198 -10.61 1.53 8.28
C VAL A 198 -10.43 1.69 6.77
N ILE A 199 -9.26 1.33 6.24
CA ILE A 199 -8.93 1.49 4.83
C ILE A 199 -9.77 0.59 3.92
N GLN A 200 -10.18 -0.60 4.37
CA GLN A 200 -11.06 -1.48 3.59
C GLN A 200 -12.39 -0.77 3.25
N GLY A 201 -12.97 -0.02 4.18
CA GLY A 201 -14.19 0.76 3.93
C GLY A 201 -13.96 1.89 2.92
N TYR A 202 -12.91 2.66 3.11
CA TYR A 202 -12.56 3.78 2.22
C TYR A 202 -12.14 3.34 0.82
N ALA A 203 -11.59 2.14 0.65
CA ALA A 203 -11.22 1.62 -0.66
C ALA A 203 -12.40 1.56 -1.63
N ALA A 204 -13.60 1.22 -1.15
CA ALA A 204 -14.81 1.23 -1.96
C ALA A 204 -15.17 2.66 -2.41
N ALA A 205 -15.06 3.64 -1.51
CA ALA A 205 -15.33 5.05 -1.82
C ALA A 205 -14.31 5.60 -2.84
N VAL A 206 -13.02 5.34 -2.66
CA VAL A 206 -11.96 5.73 -3.61
C VAL A 206 -12.24 5.14 -4.99
N LYS A 207 -12.60 3.86 -5.05
CA LYS A 207 -12.94 3.18 -6.30
C LYS A 207 -14.19 3.79 -6.99
N CYS A 208 -15.12 4.34 -6.22
CA CYS A 208 -16.28 5.08 -6.73
C CYS A 208 -15.97 6.53 -7.11
N GLY A 209 -14.73 6.98 -6.99
CA GLY A 209 -14.33 8.34 -7.32
C GLY A 209 -14.56 9.34 -6.19
N LEU A 210 -14.26 8.96 -4.95
CA LEU A 210 -14.32 9.84 -3.78
C LEU A 210 -13.63 11.18 -4.05
N THR A 211 -14.27 12.27 -3.66
CA THR A 211 -13.70 13.62 -3.65
C THR A 211 -13.47 14.08 -2.22
N PHE A 212 -12.56 15.05 -2.04
CA PHE A 212 -12.33 15.62 -0.71
C PHE A 212 -13.58 16.32 -0.16
N GLU A 213 -14.34 17.02 -1.00
CA GLU A 213 -15.62 17.62 -0.63
C GLU A 213 -16.62 16.59 -0.09
N THR A 214 -16.71 15.41 -0.75
CA THR A 214 -17.57 14.32 -0.27
C THR A 214 -17.07 13.76 1.05
N LEU A 215 -15.75 13.62 1.20
CA LEU A 215 -15.13 13.13 2.43
C LEU A 215 -15.38 14.07 3.61
N GLU A 216 -15.13 15.37 3.43
CA GLU A 216 -15.31 16.41 4.44
C GLU A 216 -16.79 16.57 4.86
N SER A 217 -17.72 16.47 3.91
CA SER A 217 -19.16 16.57 4.18
C SER A 217 -19.76 15.30 4.81
N THR A 218 -18.99 14.21 4.85
CA THR A 218 -19.45 12.96 5.47
C THR A 218 -19.44 13.08 6.99
N VAL A 219 -20.58 12.80 7.63
CA VAL A 219 -20.67 12.77 9.10
C VAL A 219 -19.97 11.52 9.63
N GLY A 220 -18.92 11.70 10.43
CA GLY A 220 -18.19 10.62 11.07
C GLY A 220 -18.97 9.96 12.20
N ILE A 221 -18.74 8.68 12.43
CA ILE A 221 -19.26 7.99 13.62
C ILE A 221 -18.30 8.27 14.78
N HIS A 222 -18.81 8.92 15.83
CA HIS A 222 -18.03 9.22 17.02
C HIS A 222 -18.35 8.27 18.19
N PRO A 223 -17.32 7.74 18.92
CA PRO A 223 -15.88 7.86 18.62
C PRO A 223 -15.40 6.67 17.76
N THR A 224 -14.77 6.94 16.63
CA THR A 224 -14.14 5.93 15.78
C THR A 224 -12.82 6.43 15.18
N LEU A 225 -11.98 5.51 14.71
CA LEU A 225 -10.75 5.86 13.99
C LEU A 225 -11.04 6.37 12.57
N ALA A 226 -12.12 5.86 11.97
CA ALA A 226 -12.48 6.22 10.60
C ALA A 226 -12.91 7.70 10.48
N GLU A 227 -13.53 8.28 11.52
CA GLU A 227 -13.95 9.69 11.49
C GLU A 227 -12.78 10.67 11.35
N GLU A 228 -11.56 10.26 11.71
CA GLU A 228 -10.40 11.13 11.60
C GLU A 228 -10.15 11.59 10.16
N PHE A 229 -10.52 10.78 9.17
CA PHE A 229 -10.46 11.18 7.76
C PHE A 229 -11.49 12.27 7.40
N THR A 230 -12.66 12.27 8.02
CA THR A 230 -13.71 13.27 7.74
C THR A 230 -13.45 14.62 8.44
N ARG A 231 -12.44 14.68 9.29
CA ARG A 231 -12.08 15.85 10.10
C ARG A 231 -10.77 16.50 9.69
N VAL A 232 -10.01 15.86 8.77
CA VAL A 232 -8.72 16.40 8.33
C VAL A 232 -8.93 17.67 7.51
N THR A 233 -8.26 18.75 7.90
CA THR A 233 -8.37 20.06 7.21
C THR A 233 -7.03 20.68 6.91
N ILE A 234 -5.97 20.28 7.65
CA ILE A 234 -4.64 20.84 7.49
C ILE A 234 -3.96 20.22 6.28
N THR A 235 -3.36 21.06 5.44
CA THR A 235 -2.59 20.61 4.29
C THR A 235 -1.09 20.77 4.52
N LYS A 236 -0.28 19.92 3.90
CA LYS A 236 1.19 20.09 3.94
C LYS A 236 1.63 21.45 3.41
N ARG A 237 0.92 21.99 2.43
CA ARG A 237 1.20 23.29 1.81
C ARG A 237 0.96 24.46 2.75
N SER A 238 0.04 24.34 3.71
CA SER A 238 -0.23 25.40 4.69
C SER A 238 0.96 25.65 5.62
N GLY A 239 1.78 24.63 5.87
CA GLY A 239 2.85 24.67 6.86
C GLY A 239 2.37 24.67 8.30
N GLU A 240 1.07 24.47 8.54
CA GLU A 240 0.50 24.38 9.89
C GLU A 240 0.86 23.04 10.54
N ASP A 241 0.91 23.04 11.87
CA ASP A 241 1.16 21.83 12.65
C ASP A 241 -0.05 20.86 12.53
N PRO A 242 0.14 19.66 11.97
CA PRO A 242 -0.95 18.69 11.80
C PRO A 242 -1.32 17.95 13.08
N THR A 243 -0.77 18.34 14.23
CA THR A 243 -1.14 17.78 15.53
C THR A 243 -2.55 18.24 15.88
N PRO A 244 -3.52 17.33 16.15
CA PRO A 244 -4.89 17.72 16.35
C PRO A 244 -5.00 18.62 17.58
N GLN A 245 -5.62 19.76 17.41
CA GLN A 245 -6.20 20.50 18.50
C GLN A 245 -7.51 19.80 18.88
N SER A 246 -7.38 18.72 19.66
CA SER A 246 -8.52 17.87 19.95
C SER A 246 -9.55 18.60 20.78
N CYS A 247 -10.79 18.60 20.37
CA CYS A 247 -11.91 19.03 21.19
C CYS A 247 -12.24 18.04 22.33
N CYS A 248 -11.46 16.96 22.50
CA CYS A 248 -11.63 15.90 23.49
C CYS A 248 -10.28 15.51 24.14
N SER A 249 -9.31 16.43 24.26
CA SER A 249 -8.05 16.22 24.98
C SER A 249 -8.24 16.40 26.48
#